data_7f9bba2bf413429741007d9d404fa623
#
_entry.id   7f9bba2bf413429741007d9d404fa623
#
_cell.length_a   1.000
_cell.length_b   1.000
_cell.length_c   1.000
_cell.angle_alpha   90.00
_cell.angle_beta   90.00
_cell.angle_gamma   90.00
#
_symmetry.space_group_name_H-M   'P 1'
#
loop_
_entity.id
_entity.type
_entity.pdbx_description
1 polymer ?
#
loop_
_entity_poly.entity_id
_entity_poly.type
_entity_poly.pdbx_seq_one_letter_code
_entity_poly.pdbx_strand_id
1 'polypeptide(L)'
;AKIIERMQLPTLILSHNKTLARQIWQEMSGLFPDNAVEYFVSYYDYYQPEAYIPGRDLYIDKELQMNERIEQERFSTVASLVSRPDVITIGTVSTIYGLNPPEVFQQNHLRLHVGQNADPQDVVRSLVELQYRRTTREITRGDVRLRGEVLDVWMPSRDDPIRVKFGWEGIERIQVCEAVSWEPLDEFEEAWIHPREFYMTSEDRFNQALEDIEEELGDRLDWFESKDRGLEAHRLEQRTRFDLEMLDEVGSCKGVENYSMHFDGRSRGERSYCLLDFFASNAEQFHGGADRYLVIMDESHVTLPQVGGMFGGDFSRKKNLVDHGFRLPSAYDNRPLRIDEFQTLVPQMVYVSATPGERELRHLAEVTGQTIPSGLMHVDSEGGARKSEVGKPETKQSMEELLENIDGIAKMEIRPTGLLDPEIEVRSTEGQVQDLLSEIGERVSRDERVLVTVMTIKFAEEVAEYLEGMGVKAHYLHSEIDTLERTEI
;
A
#
# COMPACT_ATOMS: atom_id res chain seq x y z
N ALA A 1 -0.67 20.54 3.58
CA ALA A 1 -0.76 20.94 4.99
C ALA A 1 -1.94 21.91 5.23
N LYS A 2 -2.03 23.07 4.60
CA LYS A 2 -3.09 24.10 4.87
C LYS A 2 -4.52 23.62 4.62
N ILE A 3 -4.75 22.74 3.67
CA ILE A 3 -6.07 22.11 3.45
C ILE A 3 -6.41 21.21 4.64
N ILE A 4 -5.49 20.35 5.05
CA ILE A 4 -5.66 19.44 6.19
C ILE A 4 -5.95 20.22 7.46
N GLU A 5 -5.14 21.26 7.74
CA GLU A 5 -5.32 22.14 8.89
C GLU A 5 -6.70 22.81 8.94
N ARG A 6 -7.27 23.18 7.79
CA ARG A 6 -8.59 23.81 7.72
C ARG A 6 -9.76 22.83 7.75
N MET A 7 -9.61 21.69 7.08
CA MET A 7 -10.69 20.70 6.96
C MET A 7 -10.89 19.93 8.26
N GLN A 8 -9.81 19.67 9.04
CA GLN A 8 -9.85 18.90 10.29
C GLN A 8 -10.52 17.52 10.07
N LEU A 9 -10.20 16.87 8.97
CA LEU A 9 -10.72 15.56 8.59
C LEU A 9 -9.58 14.53 8.52
N PRO A 10 -9.85 13.27 8.79
CA PRO A 10 -8.88 12.20 8.53
C PRO A 10 -8.50 12.24 7.05
N THR A 11 -7.20 12.20 6.78
CA THR A 11 -6.68 12.49 5.44
C THR A 11 -5.78 11.37 4.94
N LEU A 12 -6.05 10.86 3.74
CA LEU A 12 -5.17 9.97 3.00
C LEU A 12 -4.44 10.75 1.91
N ILE A 13 -3.11 10.70 1.90
CA ILE A 13 -2.27 11.22 0.83
C ILE A 13 -1.75 10.05 0.01
N LEU A 14 -2.12 9.97 -1.27
CA LEU A 14 -1.68 8.93 -2.19
C LEU A 14 -0.51 9.42 -3.05
N SER A 15 0.57 8.65 -3.07
CA SER A 15 1.73 8.88 -3.92
C SER A 15 2.01 7.66 -4.81
N HIS A 16 2.59 7.88 -5.98
CA HIS A 16 2.83 6.81 -6.97
C HIS A 16 3.99 5.88 -6.63
N ASN A 17 4.86 6.23 -5.69
CA ASN A 17 5.97 5.36 -5.27
C ASN A 17 6.34 5.52 -3.77
N LYS A 18 7.06 4.53 -3.24
CA LYS A 18 7.45 4.48 -1.82
C LYS A 18 8.39 5.61 -1.42
N THR A 19 9.33 5.99 -2.27
CA THR A 19 10.34 7.02 -1.97
C THR A 19 9.69 8.39 -1.76
N LEU A 20 8.83 8.79 -2.70
CA LEU A 20 8.08 10.04 -2.59
C LEU A 20 7.10 10.01 -1.40
N ALA A 21 6.41 8.88 -1.20
CA ALA A 21 5.55 8.69 -0.04
C ALA A 21 6.32 8.87 1.29
N ARG A 22 7.57 8.37 1.38
CA ARG A 22 8.41 8.54 2.57
C ARG A 22 8.83 9.98 2.79
N GLN A 23 9.18 10.69 1.72
CA GLN A 23 9.49 12.13 1.79
C GLN A 23 8.29 12.92 2.29
N ILE A 24 7.10 12.71 1.71
CA ILE A 24 5.86 13.38 2.13
C ILE A 24 5.56 13.06 3.61
N TRP A 25 5.75 11.81 4.02
CA TRP A 25 5.56 11.40 5.42
C TRP A 25 6.48 12.18 6.37
N GLN A 26 7.77 12.33 6.05
CA GLN A 26 8.72 13.11 6.84
C GLN A 26 8.30 14.59 6.94
N GLU A 27 7.90 15.19 5.82
CA GLU A 27 7.43 16.58 5.79
C GLU A 27 6.14 16.76 6.62
N MET A 28 5.16 15.85 6.48
CA MET A 28 3.90 15.93 7.22
C MET A 28 4.12 15.68 8.72
N SER A 29 4.98 14.76 9.11
CA SER A 29 5.34 14.53 10.53
C SER A 29 5.96 15.77 11.16
N GLY A 30 6.77 16.53 10.42
CA GLY A 30 7.33 17.80 10.90
C GLY A 30 6.30 18.93 11.00
N LEU A 31 5.28 18.91 10.14
CA LEU A 31 4.22 19.95 10.11
C LEU A 31 3.08 19.67 11.09
N PHE A 32 2.87 18.40 11.45
CA PHE A 32 1.79 17.93 12.31
C PHE A 32 2.34 17.01 13.43
N PRO A 33 3.18 17.55 14.35
CA PRO A 33 3.90 16.74 15.34
C PRO A 33 2.99 16.07 16.37
N ASP A 34 1.79 16.59 16.61
CA ASP A 34 0.84 16.06 17.58
C ASP A 34 -0.20 15.10 16.97
N ASN A 35 -0.29 15.07 15.63
CA ASN A 35 -1.20 14.19 14.89
C ASN A 35 -0.62 12.78 14.70
N ALA A 36 -1.50 11.80 14.47
CA ALA A 36 -1.08 10.49 13.97
C ALA A 36 -0.71 10.58 12.47
N VAL A 37 0.57 10.79 12.18
CA VAL A 37 1.07 10.82 10.80
C VAL A 37 1.63 9.44 10.47
N GLU A 38 0.89 8.68 9.68
CA GLU A 38 1.09 7.27 9.44
C GLU A 38 1.61 6.97 8.02
N TYR A 39 2.23 5.79 7.85
CA TYR A 39 2.82 5.36 6.59
C TYR A 39 2.29 4.00 6.16
N PHE A 40 1.61 3.94 5.00
CA PHE A 40 0.95 2.73 4.51
C PHE A 40 1.33 2.41 3.07
N VAL A 41 2.38 1.62 2.90
CA VAL A 41 2.86 1.18 1.58
C VAL A 41 2.94 -0.34 1.53
N SER A 42 3.30 -0.92 0.39
CA SER A 42 3.55 -2.36 0.28
C SER A 42 4.71 -2.76 1.19
N TYR A 43 4.49 -3.76 2.07
CA TYR A 43 5.47 -4.25 3.03
C TYR A 43 6.46 -5.27 2.46
N TYR A 44 6.49 -5.43 1.14
CA TYR A 44 7.46 -6.28 0.47
C TYR A 44 8.64 -5.45 -0.03
N ASP A 45 9.87 -5.83 0.35
CA ASP A 45 11.09 -5.33 -0.29
C ASP A 45 11.27 -5.96 -1.66
N TYR A 46 10.94 -7.26 -1.77
CA TYR A 46 10.84 -7.99 -3.02
C TYR A 46 9.49 -8.70 -3.11
N TYR A 47 8.84 -8.62 -4.26
CA TYR A 47 7.58 -9.29 -4.52
C TYR A 47 7.50 -9.81 -5.94
N GLN A 48 7.50 -11.13 -6.10
CA GLN A 48 7.18 -11.82 -7.34
C GLN A 48 5.83 -12.49 -7.19
N PRO A 49 4.78 -12.01 -7.84
CA PRO A 49 3.47 -12.65 -7.77
C PRO A 49 3.48 -14.01 -8.47
N GLU A 50 2.68 -14.94 -7.93
CA GLU A 50 2.39 -16.20 -8.59
C GLU A 50 1.80 -15.94 -9.98
N ALA A 51 2.31 -16.61 -11.01
CA ALA A 51 1.85 -16.45 -12.38
C ALA A 51 2.00 -17.73 -13.20
N TYR A 52 1.17 -17.88 -14.24
CA TYR A 52 1.34 -18.92 -15.24
C TYR A 52 1.37 -18.33 -16.63
N ILE A 53 2.36 -18.75 -17.43
CA ILE A 53 2.56 -18.32 -18.81
C ILE A 53 2.21 -19.47 -19.76
N PRO A 54 0.97 -19.55 -20.28
CA PRO A 54 0.52 -20.71 -21.06
C PRO A 54 1.37 -21.00 -22.29
N GLY A 55 1.84 -19.96 -22.99
CA GLY A 55 2.65 -20.11 -24.21
C GLY A 55 4.04 -20.72 -24.01
N ARG A 56 4.50 -20.84 -22.74
CA ARG A 56 5.79 -21.45 -22.37
C ARG A 56 5.62 -22.63 -21.41
N ASP A 57 4.39 -22.95 -21.02
CA ASP A 57 4.07 -23.90 -19.94
C ASP A 57 4.92 -23.65 -18.68
N LEU A 58 5.05 -22.36 -18.32
CA LEU A 58 5.92 -21.92 -17.23
C LEU A 58 5.05 -21.42 -16.06
N TYR A 59 5.14 -22.13 -14.94
CA TYR A 59 4.61 -21.67 -13.66
C TYR A 59 5.70 -20.93 -12.89
N ILE A 60 5.36 -19.72 -12.42
CA ILE A 60 6.20 -18.87 -11.59
C ILE A 60 5.62 -18.90 -10.19
N ASP A 61 6.40 -19.41 -9.25
CA ASP A 61 5.98 -19.47 -7.85
C ASP A 61 6.01 -18.07 -7.21
N LYS A 62 5.16 -17.86 -6.20
CA LYS A 62 5.16 -16.64 -5.41
C LYS A 62 6.42 -16.58 -4.56
N GLU A 63 7.20 -15.52 -4.73
CA GLU A 63 8.34 -15.18 -3.88
C GLU A 63 8.13 -13.80 -3.26
N LEU A 64 8.46 -13.66 -1.99
CA LEU A 64 8.35 -12.41 -1.27
C LEU A 64 9.42 -12.32 -0.20
N GLN A 65 9.87 -11.09 0.02
CA GLN A 65 10.68 -10.72 1.17
C GLN A 65 9.94 -9.61 1.91
N MET A 66 9.52 -9.91 3.14
CA MET A 66 8.79 -8.97 3.97
C MET A 66 9.75 -8.02 4.69
N ASN A 67 9.32 -6.76 4.81
CA ASN A 67 9.98 -5.77 5.63
C ASN A 67 9.17 -5.57 6.92
N GLU A 68 9.70 -6.09 8.02
CA GLU A 68 9.04 -6.07 9.33
C GLU A 68 8.73 -4.65 9.81
N ARG A 69 9.57 -3.67 9.48
CA ARG A 69 9.35 -2.27 9.87
C ARG A 69 8.16 -1.67 9.11
N ILE A 70 8.06 -1.93 7.81
CA ILE A 70 6.91 -1.44 7.01
C ILE A 70 5.62 -2.15 7.44
N GLU A 71 5.69 -3.43 7.78
CA GLU A 71 4.55 -4.15 8.34
C GLU A 71 4.06 -3.50 9.64
N GLN A 72 4.97 -3.17 10.55
CA GLN A 72 4.68 -2.43 11.78
C GLN A 72 4.02 -1.06 11.48
N GLU A 73 4.55 -0.28 10.54
CA GLU A 73 3.99 1.03 10.14
C GLU A 73 2.55 0.87 9.60
N ARG A 74 2.25 -0.24 8.90
CA ARG A 74 0.88 -0.56 8.46
C ARG A 74 -0.06 -0.89 9.62
N PHE A 75 0.40 -1.69 10.60
CA PHE A 75 -0.37 -1.95 11.81
C PHE A 75 -0.62 -0.66 12.60
N SER A 76 0.38 0.21 12.74
CA SER A 76 0.23 1.53 13.36
C SER A 76 -0.86 2.34 12.66
N THR A 77 -0.86 2.38 11.32
CA THR A 77 -1.87 3.08 10.52
C THR A 77 -3.29 2.60 10.84
N VAL A 78 -3.50 1.27 10.81
CA VAL A 78 -4.82 0.69 11.08
C VAL A 78 -5.26 0.95 12.53
N ALA A 79 -4.34 0.78 13.49
CA ALA A 79 -4.60 1.05 14.90
C ALA A 79 -4.98 2.53 15.13
N SER A 80 -4.27 3.46 14.51
CA SER A 80 -4.56 4.90 14.59
C SER A 80 -5.92 5.24 13.97
N LEU A 81 -6.26 4.68 12.81
CA LEU A 81 -7.58 4.88 12.18
C LEU A 81 -8.74 4.37 13.02
N VAL A 82 -8.53 3.32 13.80
CA VAL A 82 -9.57 2.80 14.71
C VAL A 82 -9.71 3.62 15.99
N SER A 83 -8.63 4.24 16.48
CA SER A 83 -8.59 4.82 17.83
C SER A 83 -8.46 6.35 17.90
N ARG A 84 -8.08 7.02 16.82
CA ARG A 84 -7.77 8.47 16.80
C ARG A 84 -8.56 9.23 15.74
N PRO A 85 -9.01 10.47 16.03
CA PRO A 85 -9.73 11.31 15.07
C PRO A 85 -8.80 12.10 14.13
N ASP A 86 -7.50 12.20 14.45
CA ASP A 86 -6.55 13.15 13.85
C ASP A 86 -5.51 12.48 12.95
N VAL A 87 -5.94 11.49 12.16
CA VAL A 87 -5.05 10.64 11.37
C VAL A 87 -4.74 11.26 10.00
N ILE A 88 -3.45 11.29 9.67
CA ILE A 88 -2.95 11.64 8.34
C ILE A 88 -2.11 10.46 7.85
N THR A 89 -2.58 9.74 6.85
CA THR A 89 -1.87 8.59 6.31
C THR A 89 -1.26 8.91 4.96
N ILE A 90 0.01 8.59 4.78
CA ILE A 90 0.69 8.67 3.48
C ILE A 90 0.82 7.25 2.94
N GLY A 91 0.24 7.01 1.77
CA GLY A 91 0.20 5.69 1.17
C GLY A 91 0.53 5.66 -0.31
N THR A 92 0.65 4.44 -0.83
CA THR A 92 0.76 4.17 -2.27
C THR A 92 -0.45 3.38 -2.74
N VAL A 93 -0.44 2.90 -3.97
CA VAL A 93 -1.50 2.05 -4.52
C VAL A 93 -1.82 0.80 -3.67
N SER A 94 -0.96 0.42 -2.72
CA SER A 94 -1.26 -0.66 -1.77
C SER A 94 -2.48 -0.40 -0.88
N THR A 95 -2.92 0.83 -0.77
CA THR A 95 -4.11 1.24 0.00
C THR A 95 -5.43 0.72 -0.56
N ILE A 96 -5.47 0.38 -1.86
CA ILE A 96 -6.66 -0.17 -2.53
C ILE A 96 -6.73 -1.70 -2.54
N TYR A 97 -5.76 -2.37 -1.91
CA TYR A 97 -5.72 -3.83 -1.79
C TYR A 97 -6.41 -4.32 -0.52
N GLY A 98 -6.80 -5.59 -0.52
CA GLY A 98 -7.60 -6.23 0.50
C GLY A 98 -7.03 -6.14 1.92
N LEU A 99 -7.92 -5.78 2.84
CA LEU A 99 -7.78 -5.87 4.30
C LEU A 99 -9.04 -6.56 4.86
N ASN A 100 -9.02 -6.91 6.14
CA ASN A 100 -10.24 -7.31 6.84
C ASN A 100 -11.21 -6.13 7.03
N PRO A 101 -12.51 -6.40 7.24
CA PRO A 101 -13.47 -5.37 7.60
C PRO A 101 -13.01 -4.56 8.83
N PRO A 102 -13.21 -3.23 8.84
CA PRO A 102 -12.88 -2.39 10.00
C PRO A 102 -13.53 -2.87 11.29
N GLU A 103 -14.77 -3.37 11.23
CA GLU A 103 -15.54 -3.86 12.36
C GLU A 103 -14.86 -5.06 13.04
N VAL A 104 -14.26 -5.96 12.25
CA VAL A 104 -13.51 -7.11 12.78
C VAL A 104 -12.30 -6.65 13.57
N PHE A 105 -11.59 -5.64 13.08
CA PHE A 105 -10.44 -5.08 13.79
C PHE A 105 -10.86 -4.29 15.03
N GLN A 106 -11.98 -3.55 14.96
CA GLN A 106 -12.55 -2.80 16.08
C GLN A 106 -13.09 -3.69 17.19
N GLN A 107 -13.71 -4.82 16.86
CA GLN A 107 -14.27 -5.76 17.83
C GLN A 107 -13.20 -6.63 18.49
N ASN A 108 -12.13 -6.92 17.78
CA ASN A 108 -11.04 -7.76 18.24
C ASN A 108 -9.90 -6.91 18.81
N HIS A 109 -10.11 -6.33 20.00
CA HIS A 109 -9.08 -5.67 20.78
C HIS A 109 -9.26 -5.97 22.27
N LEU A 110 -8.19 -5.94 23.00
CA LEU A 110 -8.19 -6.08 24.45
C LEU A 110 -7.89 -4.74 25.09
N ARG A 111 -8.85 -4.23 25.86
CA ARG A 111 -8.68 -3.03 26.66
C ARG A 111 -8.28 -3.39 28.07
N LEU A 112 -7.14 -2.89 28.53
CA LEU A 112 -6.65 -3.03 29.89
C LEU A 112 -6.53 -1.65 30.53
N HIS A 113 -6.96 -1.51 31.78
CA HIS A 113 -6.81 -0.25 32.53
C HIS A 113 -6.39 -0.51 33.98
N VAL A 114 -5.68 0.47 34.55
CA VAL A 114 -5.26 0.43 35.96
C VAL A 114 -6.49 0.32 36.86
N GLY A 115 -6.44 -0.55 37.86
CA GLY A 115 -7.56 -0.87 38.76
C GLY A 115 -8.55 -1.89 38.19
N GLN A 116 -8.37 -2.39 36.98
CA GLN A 116 -9.21 -3.45 36.44
C GLN A 116 -8.96 -4.77 37.19
N ASN A 117 -10.02 -5.36 37.72
CA ASN A 117 -9.95 -6.70 38.27
C ASN A 117 -9.90 -7.74 37.15
N ALA A 118 -8.73 -8.31 36.90
CA ALA A 118 -8.49 -9.27 35.84
C ALA A 118 -7.51 -10.36 36.29
N ASP A 119 -7.81 -11.62 35.96
CA ASP A 119 -6.86 -12.72 36.16
C ASP A 119 -5.79 -12.69 35.02
N PRO A 120 -4.50 -12.72 35.37
CA PRO A 120 -3.42 -12.71 34.38
C PRO A 120 -3.52 -13.83 33.33
N GLN A 121 -4.03 -15.02 33.71
CA GLN A 121 -4.18 -16.15 32.78
C GLN A 121 -5.34 -15.92 31.80
N ASP A 122 -6.41 -15.27 32.25
CA ASP A 122 -7.53 -14.91 31.36
C ASP A 122 -7.10 -13.85 30.35
N VAL A 123 -6.33 -12.85 30.80
CA VAL A 123 -5.73 -11.85 29.89
C VAL A 123 -4.83 -12.52 28.85
N VAL A 124 -3.98 -13.47 29.27
CA VAL A 124 -3.14 -14.24 28.31
C VAL A 124 -4.01 -15.04 27.33
N ARG A 125 -5.13 -15.62 27.79
CA ARG A 125 -6.05 -16.36 26.91
C ARG A 125 -6.66 -15.45 25.85
N SER A 126 -7.14 -14.27 26.26
CA SER A 126 -7.65 -13.26 25.31
C SER A 126 -6.59 -12.82 24.33
N LEU A 127 -5.33 -12.66 24.74
CA LEU A 127 -4.23 -12.33 23.82
C LEU A 127 -3.92 -13.46 22.85
N VAL A 128 -4.03 -14.72 23.25
CA VAL A 128 -3.88 -15.86 22.33
C VAL A 128 -5.05 -15.90 21.33
N GLU A 129 -6.28 -15.57 21.73
CA GLU A 129 -7.42 -15.38 20.82
C GLU A 129 -7.16 -14.25 19.80
N LEU A 130 -6.42 -13.19 20.20
CA LEU A 130 -5.93 -12.14 19.31
C LEU A 130 -4.68 -12.55 18.52
N GLN A 131 -4.37 -13.85 18.46
CA GLN A 131 -3.28 -14.46 17.71
C GLN A 131 -1.86 -14.16 18.25
N TYR A 132 -1.70 -13.64 19.48
CA TYR A 132 -0.38 -13.50 20.10
C TYR A 132 0.20 -14.86 20.46
N ARG A 133 1.50 -15.04 20.21
CA ARG A 133 2.22 -16.28 20.57
C ARG A 133 2.66 -16.22 22.03
N ARG A 134 2.22 -17.18 22.81
CA ARG A 134 2.71 -17.32 24.18
C ARG A 134 4.13 -17.88 24.20
N THR A 135 5.05 -17.17 24.84
CA THR A 135 6.44 -17.58 25.01
C THR A 135 6.90 -17.57 26.48
N THR A 136 7.89 -18.37 26.82
CA THR A 136 8.58 -18.34 28.10
C THR A 136 10.01 -17.79 27.97
N ARG A 137 10.46 -17.54 26.73
CA ARG A 137 11.81 -17.06 26.37
C ARG A 137 11.82 -15.53 26.22
N GLU A 138 12.76 -15.03 25.45
CA GLU A 138 12.74 -13.65 25.00
C GLU A 138 11.51 -13.39 24.15
N ILE A 139 10.94 -12.21 24.31
CA ILE A 139 9.74 -11.77 23.62
C ILE A 139 10.15 -10.96 22.40
N THR A 140 9.46 -11.22 21.30
CA THR A 140 9.55 -10.47 20.05
C THR A 140 8.19 -9.89 19.69
N ARG A 141 8.11 -9.09 18.64
CA ARG A 141 6.82 -8.55 18.17
C ARG A 141 5.81 -9.67 17.88
N GLY A 142 4.60 -9.49 18.37
CA GLY A 142 3.52 -10.48 18.31
C GLY A 142 3.60 -11.57 19.39
N ASP A 143 4.45 -11.43 20.39
CA ASP A 143 4.55 -12.36 21.50
C ASP A 143 3.93 -11.81 22.78
N VAL A 144 3.50 -12.73 23.64
CA VAL A 144 3.07 -12.47 25.01
C VAL A 144 3.80 -13.37 25.99
N ARG A 145 4.23 -12.82 27.12
CA ARG A 145 4.94 -13.53 28.17
C ARG A 145 4.42 -13.18 29.54
N LEU A 146 3.98 -14.18 30.29
CA LEU A 146 3.58 -14.03 31.67
C LEU A 146 4.62 -14.66 32.61
N ARG A 147 5.15 -13.87 33.55
CA ARG A 147 6.09 -14.30 34.61
C ARG A 147 5.58 -13.83 35.97
N GLY A 148 4.98 -14.73 36.72
CA GLY A 148 4.33 -14.38 37.99
C GLY A 148 3.18 -13.40 37.77
N GLU A 149 3.29 -12.21 38.32
CA GLU A 149 2.31 -11.13 38.24
C GLU A 149 2.66 -10.09 37.15
N VAL A 150 3.64 -10.38 36.28
CA VAL A 150 4.09 -9.47 35.22
C VAL A 150 3.79 -10.09 33.86
N LEU A 151 2.97 -9.39 33.08
CA LEU A 151 2.65 -9.70 31.70
C LEU A 151 3.38 -8.73 30.77
N ASP A 152 4.18 -9.25 29.89
CA ASP A 152 4.81 -8.49 28.81
C ASP A 152 4.12 -8.81 27.49
N VAL A 153 3.69 -7.79 26.74
CA VAL A 153 3.06 -7.89 25.43
C VAL A 153 3.77 -6.99 24.44
N TRP A 154 4.20 -7.55 23.31
CA TRP A 154 4.82 -6.75 22.26
C TRP A 154 3.93 -6.69 21.04
N MET A 155 3.20 -5.58 20.88
CA MET A 155 2.32 -5.39 19.74
C MET A 155 3.09 -5.21 18.43
N PRO A 156 2.59 -5.74 17.30
CA PRO A 156 3.18 -5.50 15.97
C PRO A 156 3.31 -4.01 15.62
N SER A 157 2.40 -3.16 16.11
CA SER A 157 2.32 -1.73 15.82
C SER A 157 3.32 -0.86 16.61
N ARG A 158 4.10 -1.43 17.56
CA ARG A 158 4.93 -0.64 18.48
C ARG A 158 6.40 -1.03 18.42
N ASP A 159 7.26 -0.04 18.61
CA ASP A 159 8.71 -0.27 18.76
C ASP A 159 9.04 -0.94 20.09
N ASP A 160 8.30 -0.58 21.14
CA ASP A 160 8.56 -1.00 22.50
C ASP A 160 7.41 -1.83 23.09
N PRO A 161 7.71 -2.87 23.91
CA PRO A 161 6.71 -3.71 24.52
C PRO A 161 5.95 -2.99 25.64
N ILE A 162 4.72 -3.44 25.88
CA ILE A 162 3.90 -3.06 27.03
C ILE A 162 4.12 -4.08 28.15
N ARG A 163 4.34 -3.58 29.37
CA ARG A 163 4.38 -4.34 30.61
C ARG A 163 3.18 -4.01 31.47
N VAL A 164 2.42 -5.03 31.82
CA VAL A 164 1.28 -4.95 32.74
C VAL A 164 1.64 -5.66 34.02
N LYS A 165 1.58 -4.95 35.15
CA LYS A 165 1.81 -5.51 36.47
C LYS A 165 0.47 -5.73 37.16
N PHE A 166 0.24 -6.95 37.59
CA PHE A 166 -0.94 -7.32 38.38
C PHE A 166 -0.61 -7.29 39.86
N GLY A 167 -1.57 -6.89 40.67
CA GLY A 167 -1.52 -6.93 42.11
C GLY A 167 -2.69 -7.71 42.68
N TRP A 168 -2.88 -7.58 43.99
CA TRP A 168 -3.92 -8.30 44.69
C TRP A 168 -5.34 -7.87 44.28
N GLU A 169 -5.54 -6.61 43.94
CA GLU A 169 -6.85 -6.02 43.60
C GLU A 169 -7.06 -5.86 42.08
N GLY A 170 -6.12 -6.31 41.23
CA GLY A 170 -6.19 -6.20 39.80
C GLY A 170 -4.93 -5.59 39.18
N ILE A 171 -5.06 -4.90 38.02
CA ILE A 171 -3.95 -4.27 37.31
C ILE A 171 -3.47 -3.06 38.14
N GLU A 172 -2.20 -3.13 38.61
CA GLU A 172 -1.59 -2.05 39.39
C GLU A 172 -0.96 -0.98 38.46
N ARG A 173 -0.38 -1.43 37.34
CA ARG A 173 0.43 -0.54 36.48
C ARG A 173 0.50 -1.06 35.05
N ILE A 174 0.49 -0.12 34.11
CA ILE A 174 0.71 -0.36 32.69
C ILE A 174 1.84 0.55 32.22
N GLN A 175 2.92 -0.02 31.68
CA GLN A 175 4.12 0.72 31.31
C GLN A 175 4.56 0.32 29.89
N VAL A 176 5.14 1.27 29.12
CA VAL A 176 5.96 0.95 27.96
C VAL A 176 7.39 0.83 28.44
N CYS A 177 8.06 -0.23 28.04
CA CYS A 177 9.45 -0.50 28.43
C CYS A 177 10.34 -0.52 27.18
N GLU A 178 11.55 0.01 27.31
CA GLU A 178 12.55 -0.07 26.24
C GLU A 178 12.81 -1.55 25.89
N ALA A 179 12.87 -1.84 24.59
CA ALA A 179 12.85 -3.21 24.06
C ALA A 179 14.01 -4.12 24.53
N VAL A 180 15.18 -3.54 24.81
CA VAL A 180 16.41 -4.28 25.18
C VAL A 180 16.62 -4.27 26.69
N SER A 181 16.62 -3.10 27.32
CA SER A 181 16.90 -2.93 28.75
C SER A 181 15.72 -3.25 29.67
N TRP A 182 14.49 -3.19 29.13
CA TRP A 182 13.26 -3.30 29.89
C TRP A 182 13.05 -2.19 30.93
N GLU A 183 13.78 -1.09 30.80
CA GLU A 183 13.55 0.10 31.61
C GLU A 183 12.25 0.78 31.22
N PRO A 184 11.43 1.23 32.19
CA PRO A 184 10.21 1.94 31.89
C PRO A 184 10.51 3.26 31.17
N LEU A 185 9.85 3.47 30.01
CA LEU A 185 9.90 4.70 29.24
C LEU A 185 8.76 5.63 29.59
N ASP A 186 7.54 5.05 29.76
CA ASP A 186 6.34 5.81 30.06
C ASP A 186 5.31 4.93 30.78
N GLU A 187 4.31 5.56 31.44
CA GLU A 187 3.28 4.90 32.22
C GLU A 187 1.89 5.39 31.78
N PHE A 188 0.95 4.47 31.63
CA PHE A 188 -0.39 4.74 31.11
C PHE A 188 -1.47 4.24 32.06
N GLU A 189 -2.57 4.98 32.11
CA GLU A 189 -3.78 4.54 32.83
C GLU A 189 -4.53 3.45 32.06
N GLU A 190 -4.33 3.36 30.75
CA GLU A 190 -5.05 2.45 29.86
C GLU A 190 -4.19 2.02 28.68
N ALA A 191 -4.31 0.77 28.26
CA ALA A 191 -3.71 0.25 27.03
C ALA A 191 -4.74 -0.49 26.17
N TRP A 192 -4.70 -0.22 24.88
CA TRP A 192 -5.47 -0.90 23.85
C TRP A 192 -4.54 -1.83 23.07
N ILE A 193 -4.79 -3.12 23.15
CA ILE A 193 -4.00 -4.15 22.50
C ILE A 193 -4.78 -4.68 21.31
N HIS A 194 -4.29 -4.38 20.11
CA HIS A 194 -4.90 -4.80 18.85
C HIS A 194 -4.46 -6.21 18.43
N PRO A 195 -5.17 -6.88 17.49
CA PRO A 195 -4.78 -8.17 16.96
C PRO A 195 -3.35 -8.18 16.41
N ARG A 196 -2.73 -9.34 16.48
CA ARG A 196 -1.40 -9.56 15.91
C ARG A 196 -1.40 -9.64 14.39
N GLU A 197 -2.47 -10.14 13.79
CA GLU A 197 -2.60 -10.38 12.36
C GLU A 197 -3.63 -9.43 11.74
N PHE A 198 -3.41 -9.03 10.49
CA PHE A 198 -4.40 -8.24 9.74
C PHE A 198 -5.65 -9.04 9.37
N TYR A 199 -5.53 -10.36 9.24
CA TYR A 199 -6.62 -11.25 8.90
C TYR A 199 -7.02 -12.06 10.13
N MET A 200 -8.14 -11.65 10.72
CA MET A 200 -8.78 -12.36 11.83
C MET A 200 -10.12 -12.93 11.37
N THR A 201 -10.40 -14.15 11.79
CA THR A 201 -11.70 -14.77 11.52
C THR A 201 -12.12 -15.57 12.74
N SER A 202 -13.42 -15.66 13.03
CA SER A 202 -13.91 -16.49 14.13
C SER A 202 -13.72 -17.97 13.77
N GLU A 203 -13.59 -18.84 14.78
CA GLU A 203 -13.46 -20.28 14.59
C GLU A 203 -14.61 -20.86 13.76
N ASP A 204 -15.85 -20.44 14.07
CA ASP A 204 -17.05 -20.87 13.32
C ASP A 204 -16.95 -20.47 11.83
N ARG A 205 -16.53 -19.23 11.56
CA ARG A 205 -16.37 -18.75 10.18
C ARG A 205 -15.20 -19.43 9.47
N PHE A 206 -14.12 -19.72 10.21
CA PHE A 206 -12.98 -20.44 9.68
C PHE A 206 -13.38 -21.84 9.22
N ASN A 207 -14.08 -22.59 10.07
CA ASN A 207 -14.57 -23.94 9.75
C ASN A 207 -15.53 -23.90 8.55
N GLN A 208 -16.45 -22.92 8.52
CA GLN A 208 -17.34 -22.75 7.38
C GLN A 208 -16.57 -22.44 6.10
N ALA A 209 -15.50 -21.63 6.17
CA ALA A 209 -14.68 -21.32 5.01
C ALA A 209 -13.98 -22.55 4.43
N LEU A 210 -13.54 -23.51 5.27
CA LEU A 210 -12.96 -24.76 4.80
C LEU A 210 -14.00 -25.59 4.03
N GLU A 211 -15.24 -25.67 4.54
CA GLU A 211 -16.35 -26.34 3.85
C GLU A 211 -16.69 -25.66 2.52
N ASP A 212 -16.80 -24.33 2.51
CA ASP A 212 -17.07 -23.53 1.31
C ASP A 212 -15.98 -23.71 0.23
N ILE A 213 -14.70 -23.81 0.63
CA ILE A 213 -13.56 -24.05 -0.28
C ILE A 213 -13.64 -25.48 -0.87
N GLU A 214 -14.00 -26.47 -0.07
CA GLU A 214 -14.14 -27.84 -0.52
C GLU A 214 -15.31 -28.01 -1.50
N GLU A 215 -16.44 -27.32 -1.25
CA GLU A 215 -17.58 -27.28 -2.18
C GLU A 215 -17.18 -26.62 -3.50
N GLU A 216 -16.52 -25.44 -3.47
CA GLU A 216 -16.02 -24.77 -4.68
C GLU A 216 -15.04 -25.64 -5.47
N LEU A 217 -14.19 -26.41 -4.77
CA LEU A 217 -13.28 -27.36 -5.40
C LEU A 217 -14.07 -28.42 -6.15
N GLY A 218 -15.07 -29.04 -5.52
CA GLY A 218 -15.94 -30.04 -6.14
C GLY A 218 -16.59 -29.51 -7.44
N ASP A 219 -17.24 -28.37 -7.37
CA ASP A 219 -17.85 -27.72 -8.52
C ASP A 219 -16.85 -27.44 -9.66
N ARG A 220 -15.63 -27.04 -9.29
CA ARG A 220 -14.62 -26.71 -10.30
C ARG A 220 -14.01 -27.95 -10.93
N LEU A 221 -13.85 -29.05 -10.19
CA LEU A 221 -13.41 -30.34 -10.72
C LEU A 221 -14.44 -30.87 -11.73
N ASP A 222 -15.72 -30.89 -11.39
CA ASP A 222 -16.81 -31.28 -12.29
C ASP A 222 -16.81 -30.45 -13.57
N TRP A 223 -16.57 -29.15 -13.44
CA TRP A 223 -16.44 -28.27 -14.61
C TRP A 223 -15.27 -28.65 -15.52
N PHE A 224 -14.08 -28.92 -14.97
CA PHE A 224 -12.91 -29.33 -15.75
C PHE A 224 -13.14 -30.70 -16.43
N GLU A 225 -13.74 -31.66 -15.72
CA GLU A 225 -14.06 -32.96 -16.26
C GLU A 225 -15.08 -32.85 -17.41
N SER A 226 -16.10 -32.03 -17.26
CA SER A 226 -17.08 -31.75 -18.33
C SER A 226 -16.48 -31.16 -19.60
N LYS A 227 -15.25 -30.61 -19.50
CA LYS A 227 -14.48 -30.02 -20.61
C LYS A 227 -13.33 -30.90 -21.10
N ASP A 228 -13.24 -32.12 -20.59
CA ASP A 228 -12.15 -33.09 -20.90
C ASP A 228 -10.75 -32.52 -20.53
N ARG A 229 -10.67 -31.80 -19.40
CA ARG A 229 -9.46 -31.13 -18.88
C ARG A 229 -8.94 -31.80 -17.60
N GLY A 230 -8.70 -33.09 -17.69
CA GLY A 230 -8.30 -33.92 -16.54
C GLY A 230 -6.96 -33.53 -15.91
N LEU A 231 -6.02 -32.96 -16.67
CA LEU A 231 -4.73 -32.54 -16.14
C LEU A 231 -4.91 -31.31 -15.21
N GLU A 232 -5.72 -30.34 -15.61
CA GLU A 232 -6.03 -29.16 -14.81
C GLU A 232 -6.86 -29.52 -13.58
N ALA A 233 -7.82 -30.46 -13.72
CA ALA A 233 -8.58 -30.99 -12.60
C ALA A 233 -7.65 -31.61 -11.54
N HIS A 234 -6.77 -32.52 -11.95
CA HIS A 234 -5.84 -33.19 -11.06
C HIS A 234 -4.89 -32.18 -10.34
N ARG A 235 -4.36 -31.21 -11.09
CA ARG A 235 -3.49 -30.17 -10.54
C ARG A 235 -4.20 -29.34 -9.48
N LEU A 236 -5.42 -28.89 -9.78
CA LEU A 236 -6.24 -28.10 -8.86
C LEU A 236 -6.58 -28.88 -7.60
N GLU A 237 -7.02 -30.14 -7.76
CA GLU A 237 -7.36 -31.02 -6.65
C GLU A 237 -6.17 -31.20 -5.71
N GLN A 238 -5.00 -31.59 -6.24
CA GLN A 238 -3.80 -31.81 -5.45
C GLN A 238 -3.40 -30.55 -4.66
N ARG A 239 -3.43 -29.39 -5.31
CA ARG A 239 -3.05 -28.12 -4.70
C ARG A 239 -4.04 -27.69 -3.62
N THR A 240 -5.33 -27.69 -3.92
CA THR A 240 -6.35 -27.19 -2.99
C THR A 240 -6.50 -28.12 -1.79
N ARG A 241 -6.41 -29.45 -1.95
CA ARG A 241 -6.42 -30.36 -0.80
C ARG A 241 -5.22 -30.17 0.11
N PHE A 242 -4.03 -29.94 -0.45
CA PHE A 242 -2.85 -29.60 0.34
C PHE A 242 -3.02 -28.25 1.07
N ASP A 243 -3.57 -27.23 0.41
CA ASP A 243 -3.84 -25.93 1.05
C ASP A 243 -4.88 -26.09 2.18
N LEU A 244 -5.94 -26.92 2.02
CA LEU A 244 -6.94 -27.22 3.06
C LEU A 244 -6.32 -27.95 4.26
N GLU A 245 -5.46 -28.96 4.02
CA GLU A 245 -4.72 -29.64 5.09
C GLU A 245 -3.85 -28.67 5.90
N MET A 246 -3.12 -27.79 5.22
CA MET A 246 -2.31 -26.77 5.89
C MET A 246 -3.16 -25.76 6.68
N LEU A 247 -4.32 -25.38 6.16
CA LEU A 247 -5.26 -24.48 6.86
C LEU A 247 -5.80 -25.16 8.13
N ASP A 248 -6.20 -26.42 8.06
CA ASP A 248 -6.73 -27.17 9.20
C ASP A 248 -5.67 -27.42 10.29
N GLU A 249 -4.44 -27.82 9.90
CA GLU A 249 -3.38 -28.15 10.86
C GLU A 249 -2.63 -26.95 11.42
N VAL A 250 -2.38 -25.92 10.59
CA VAL A 250 -1.48 -24.79 10.89
C VAL A 250 -2.23 -23.46 10.97
N GLY A 251 -3.47 -23.39 10.46
CA GLY A 251 -4.27 -22.16 10.38
C GLY A 251 -3.87 -21.25 9.21
N SER A 252 -2.91 -21.64 8.36
CA SER A 252 -2.44 -20.84 7.23
C SER A 252 -1.82 -21.70 6.14
N CYS A 253 -1.86 -21.23 4.89
CA CYS A 253 -1.19 -21.85 3.76
C CYS A 253 -0.54 -20.81 2.83
N LYS A 254 0.38 -21.27 1.96
CA LYS A 254 1.00 -20.37 0.95
C LYS A 254 -0.04 -19.92 -0.07
N GLY A 255 -0.35 -18.61 -0.04
CA GLY A 255 -1.36 -18.03 -0.92
C GLY A 255 -2.77 -18.03 -0.32
N VAL A 256 -2.89 -18.09 1.01
CA VAL A 256 -4.18 -18.02 1.74
C VAL A 256 -5.06 -16.85 1.30
N GLU A 257 -4.46 -15.77 0.86
CA GLU A 257 -5.17 -14.59 0.33
C GLU A 257 -6.09 -14.93 -0.87
N ASN A 258 -5.82 -16.01 -1.61
CA ASN A 258 -6.69 -16.43 -2.72
C ASN A 258 -8.02 -17.02 -2.26
N TYR A 259 -8.14 -17.34 -0.97
CA TYR A 259 -9.35 -17.84 -0.33
C TYR A 259 -10.03 -16.77 0.55
N SER A 260 -9.55 -15.52 0.55
CA SER A 260 -10.02 -14.46 1.45
C SER A 260 -11.53 -14.24 1.42
N MET A 261 -12.19 -14.40 0.26
CA MET A 261 -13.64 -14.29 0.10
C MET A 261 -14.39 -15.24 1.05
N HIS A 262 -13.90 -16.47 1.21
CA HIS A 262 -14.51 -17.46 2.09
C HIS A 262 -14.31 -17.10 3.57
N PHE A 263 -13.14 -16.56 3.94
CA PHE A 263 -12.84 -16.19 5.33
C PHE A 263 -13.58 -14.94 5.81
N ASP A 264 -13.80 -13.96 4.94
CA ASP A 264 -14.53 -12.73 5.29
C ASP A 264 -16.03 -12.77 4.94
N GLY A 265 -16.51 -13.85 4.32
CA GLY A 265 -17.93 -14.09 4.06
C GLY A 265 -18.53 -13.27 2.93
N ARG A 266 -17.69 -12.70 2.05
CA ARG A 266 -18.15 -11.96 0.87
C ARG A 266 -18.76 -12.89 -0.19
N SER A 267 -19.67 -12.32 -0.98
CA SER A 267 -20.19 -12.98 -2.18
C SER A 267 -19.23 -12.82 -3.35
N ARG A 268 -19.32 -13.71 -4.34
CA ARG A 268 -18.52 -13.60 -5.58
C ARG A 268 -18.74 -12.27 -6.28
N GLY A 269 -17.65 -11.63 -6.69
CA GLY A 269 -17.64 -10.33 -7.37
C GLY A 269 -17.71 -9.13 -6.43
N GLU A 270 -17.97 -9.34 -5.16
CA GLU A 270 -17.90 -8.30 -4.13
C GLU A 270 -16.46 -7.81 -3.97
N ARG A 271 -16.29 -6.49 -3.82
CA ARG A 271 -14.97 -5.92 -3.58
C ARG A 271 -14.41 -6.32 -2.22
N SER A 272 -13.11 -6.44 -2.11
CA SER A 272 -12.46 -6.55 -0.81
C SER A 272 -12.57 -5.23 -0.04
N TYR A 273 -12.62 -5.31 1.30
CA TYR A 273 -12.35 -4.14 2.14
C TYR A 273 -10.92 -3.67 1.93
N CYS A 274 -10.68 -2.39 2.09
CA CYS A 274 -9.37 -1.78 1.90
C CYS A 274 -9.16 -0.62 2.91
N LEU A 275 -8.06 0.09 2.82
CA LEU A 275 -7.78 1.18 3.76
C LEU A 275 -8.83 2.30 3.72
N LEU A 276 -9.49 2.52 2.58
CA LEU A 276 -10.56 3.53 2.46
C LEU A 276 -11.77 3.20 3.35
N ASP A 277 -12.06 1.92 3.59
CA ASP A 277 -13.13 1.50 4.51
C ASP A 277 -12.79 1.87 5.96
N PHE A 278 -11.52 1.80 6.35
CA PHE A 278 -11.06 2.27 7.66
C PHE A 278 -11.16 3.79 7.79
N PHE A 279 -10.90 4.55 6.73
CA PHE A 279 -11.14 5.99 6.71
C PHE A 279 -12.62 6.32 6.85
N ALA A 280 -13.50 5.62 6.14
CA ALA A 280 -14.94 5.79 6.24
C ALA A 280 -15.44 5.46 7.66
N SER A 281 -14.97 4.37 8.26
CA SER A 281 -15.30 3.96 9.62
C SER A 281 -14.80 4.96 10.66
N ASN A 282 -13.57 5.48 10.51
CA ASN A 282 -13.02 6.54 11.36
C ASN A 282 -13.87 7.82 11.27
N ALA A 283 -14.22 8.22 10.05
CA ALA A 283 -15.03 9.42 9.81
C ALA A 283 -16.43 9.29 10.42
N GLU A 284 -17.06 8.12 10.32
CA GLU A 284 -18.35 7.84 10.98
C GLU A 284 -18.23 7.95 12.51
N GLN A 285 -17.20 7.35 13.07
CA GLN A 285 -17.00 7.32 14.52
C GLN A 285 -16.66 8.69 15.11
N PHE A 286 -15.80 9.46 14.49
CA PHE A 286 -15.22 10.68 15.08
C PHE A 286 -15.66 11.98 14.42
N HIS A 287 -16.16 11.94 13.19
CA HIS A 287 -16.46 13.15 12.40
C HIS A 287 -17.92 13.26 11.97
N GLY A 288 -18.78 12.29 12.38
CA GLY A 288 -20.22 12.35 12.23
C GLY A 288 -20.72 12.01 10.83
N GLY A 289 -19.97 11.22 10.06
CA GLY A 289 -20.42 10.65 8.79
C GLY A 289 -19.31 9.97 8.03
N ALA A 290 -19.57 8.81 7.46
CA ALA A 290 -18.61 7.99 6.72
C ALA A 290 -18.02 8.69 5.47
N ASP A 291 -18.67 9.76 5.00
CA ASP A 291 -18.26 10.60 3.89
C ASP A 291 -17.34 11.78 4.30
N ARG A 292 -16.94 11.85 5.56
CA ARG A 292 -16.19 12.96 6.10
C ARG A 292 -14.70 12.65 6.24
N TYR A 293 -14.07 12.27 5.14
CA TYR A 293 -12.61 12.14 5.03
C TYR A 293 -12.10 12.70 3.70
N LEU A 294 -10.81 13.00 3.65
CA LEU A 294 -10.15 13.65 2.52
C LEU A 294 -9.13 12.71 1.89
N VAL A 295 -9.11 12.64 0.57
CA VAL A 295 -8.02 12.01 -0.19
C VAL A 295 -7.30 13.07 -1.02
N ILE A 296 -5.99 13.15 -0.86
CA ILE A 296 -5.11 14.01 -1.66
C ILE A 296 -4.25 13.08 -2.52
N MET A 297 -4.36 13.20 -3.83
CA MET A 297 -3.58 12.40 -4.76
C MET A 297 -2.44 13.22 -5.34
N ASP A 298 -1.24 12.91 -4.89
CA ASP A 298 -0.01 13.56 -5.36
C ASP A 298 0.44 12.97 -6.69
N GLU A 299 1.02 13.84 -7.56
CA GLU A 299 1.36 13.51 -8.96
C GLU A 299 0.23 12.70 -9.63
N SER A 300 -0.97 13.27 -9.55
CA SER A 300 -2.22 12.56 -9.93
C SER A 300 -2.22 12.05 -11.36
N HIS A 301 -1.54 12.74 -12.29
CA HIS A 301 -1.36 12.30 -13.67
C HIS A 301 -0.63 10.96 -13.82
N VAL A 302 0.12 10.52 -12.78
CA VAL A 302 0.75 9.20 -12.70
C VAL A 302 -0.03 8.27 -11.76
N THR A 303 -0.44 8.78 -10.60
CA THR A 303 -1.05 7.99 -9.52
C THR A 303 -2.43 7.47 -9.92
N LEU A 304 -3.27 8.28 -10.56
CA LEU A 304 -4.62 7.87 -10.95
C LEU A 304 -4.62 6.80 -12.05
N PRO A 305 -3.83 6.90 -13.14
CA PRO A 305 -3.63 5.80 -14.07
C PRO A 305 -3.11 4.51 -13.44
N GLN A 306 -2.21 4.62 -12.46
CA GLN A 306 -1.69 3.46 -11.71
C GLN A 306 -2.83 2.75 -10.95
N VAL A 307 -3.65 3.48 -10.21
CA VAL A 307 -4.84 2.94 -9.53
C VAL A 307 -5.75 2.22 -10.54
N GLY A 308 -6.05 2.86 -11.67
CA GLY A 308 -6.90 2.28 -12.72
C GLY A 308 -6.32 1.03 -13.40
N GLY A 309 -5.00 0.90 -13.47
CA GLY A 309 -4.32 -0.23 -14.11
C GLY A 309 -4.20 -1.49 -13.24
N MET A 310 -4.28 -1.36 -11.92
CA MET A 310 -4.02 -2.47 -10.98
C MET A 310 -4.98 -3.63 -11.16
N PHE A 311 -6.29 -3.37 -11.25
CA PHE A 311 -7.29 -4.42 -11.41
C PHE A 311 -7.09 -5.24 -12.69
N GLY A 312 -6.85 -4.60 -13.82
CA GLY A 312 -6.68 -5.28 -15.11
C GLY A 312 -5.46 -6.20 -15.13
N GLY A 313 -4.36 -5.77 -14.56
CA GLY A 313 -3.12 -6.56 -14.44
C GLY A 313 -3.31 -7.78 -13.54
N ASP A 314 -3.91 -7.59 -12.36
CA ASP A 314 -4.18 -8.68 -11.42
C ASP A 314 -5.17 -9.71 -11.99
N PHE A 315 -6.26 -9.24 -12.60
CA PHE A 315 -7.26 -10.11 -13.23
C PHE A 315 -6.67 -10.97 -14.35
N SER A 316 -5.86 -10.37 -15.25
CA SER A 316 -5.22 -11.09 -16.36
C SER A 316 -4.27 -12.19 -15.87
N ARG A 317 -3.51 -11.92 -14.81
CA ARG A 317 -2.62 -12.88 -14.17
C ARG A 317 -3.41 -14.03 -13.55
N LYS A 318 -4.42 -13.73 -12.75
CA LYS A 318 -5.27 -14.73 -12.07
C LYS A 318 -6.09 -15.55 -13.04
N LYS A 319 -6.52 -14.96 -14.15
CA LYS A 319 -7.22 -15.67 -15.21
C LYS A 319 -6.42 -16.86 -15.71
N ASN A 320 -5.12 -16.70 -15.97
CA ASN A 320 -4.27 -17.80 -16.40
C ASN A 320 -4.14 -18.86 -15.30
N LEU A 321 -4.02 -18.49 -14.03
CA LEU A 321 -3.95 -19.43 -12.92
C LEU A 321 -5.23 -20.27 -12.75
N VAL A 322 -6.40 -19.61 -12.80
CA VAL A 322 -7.70 -20.26 -12.64
C VAL A 322 -8.04 -21.11 -13.87
N ASP A 323 -7.82 -20.59 -15.08
CA ASP A 323 -8.12 -21.32 -16.32
C ASP A 323 -7.26 -22.59 -16.46
N HIS A 324 -6.06 -22.64 -15.88
CA HIS A 324 -5.15 -23.79 -16.00
C HIS A 324 -5.03 -24.64 -14.72
N GLY A 325 -5.97 -24.50 -13.78
CA GLY A 325 -6.07 -25.36 -12.60
C GLY A 325 -5.00 -25.13 -11.52
N PHE A 326 -4.45 -23.91 -11.42
CA PHE A 326 -3.53 -23.55 -10.34
C PHE A 326 -4.24 -22.92 -9.14
N ARG A 327 -5.40 -22.28 -9.38
CA ARG A 327 -6.21 -21.63 -8.33
C ARG A 327 -7.70 -21.80 -8.59
N LEU A 328 -8.48 -21.76 -7.49
CA LEU A 328 -9.94 -21.70 -7.56
C LEU A 328 -10.44 -20.38 -8.11
N PRO A 329 -11.67 -20.31 -8.64
CA PRO A 329 -12.28 -19.06 -9.09
C PRO A 329 -12.38 -17.97 -8.02
N SER A 330 -12.52 -18.33 -6.73
CA SER A 330 -12.48 -17.39 -5.58
C SER A 330 -11.23 -16.52 -5.54
N ALA A 331 -10.12 -16.96 -6.15
CA ALA A 331 -8.92 -16.14 -6.29
C ALA A 331 -9.15 -14.80 -6.99
N TYR A 332 -10.17 -14.69 -7.86
CA TYR A 332 -10.55 -13.43 -8.49
C TYR A 332 -11.05 -12.38 -7.51
N ASP A 333 -11.61 -12.79 -6.38
CA ASP A 333 -12.25 -11.92 -5.41
C ASP A 333 -11.27 -11.32 -4.40
N ASN A 334 -10.03 -11.82 -4.34
CA ASN A 334 -8.90 -11.14 -3.71
C ASN A 334 -8.26 -10.16 -4.72
N ARG A 335 -8.83 -9.00 -4.88
CA ARG A 335 -8.44 -8.06 -5.93
C ARG A 335 -8.33 -6.62 -5.43
N PRO A 336 -7.51 -5.77 -6.05
CA PRO A 336 -7.57 -4.35 -5.81
C PRO A 336 -8.91 -3.77 -6.28
N LEU A 337 -9.24 -2.59 -5.79
CA LEU A 337 -10.40 -1.84 -6.27
C LEU A 337 -10.31 -1.58 -7.77
N ARG A 338 -11.46 -1.56 -8.42
CA ARG A 338 -11.61 -0.94 -9.75
C ARG A 338 -11.61 0.58 -9.60
N ILE A 339 -11.35 1.27 -10.69
CA ILE A 339 -11.32 2.74 -10.67
C ILE A 339 -12.67 3.36 -10.30
N ASP A 340 -13.79 2.79 -10.78
CA ASP A 340 -15.13 3.20 -10.46
C ASP A 340 -15.49 2.96 -8.99
N GLU A 341 -15.07 1.82 -8.43
CA GLU A 341 -15.20 1.53 -7.00
C GLU A 341 -14.39 2.50 -6.14
N PHE A 342 -13.14 2.80 -6.55
CA PHE A 342 -12.28 3.77 -5.88
C PHE A 342 -12.93 5.16 -5.87
N GLN A 343 -13.40 5.65 -7.01
CA GLN A 343 -14.05 6.95 -7.13
C GLN A 343 -15.37 7.04 -6.33
N THR A 344 -16.11 5.93 -6.22
CA THR A 344 -17.35 5.87 -5.43
C THR A 344 -17.07 5.91 -3.93
N LEU A 345 -15.97 5.29 -3.48
CA LEU A 345 -15.60 5.25 -2.07
C LEU A 345 -15.05 6.58 -1.58
N VAL A 346 -14.37 7.35 -2.42
CA VAL A 346 -13.73 8.61 -2.03
C VAL A 346 -14.70 9.77 -2.08
N PRO A 347 -15.12 10.32 -0.94
CA PRO A 347 -16.14 11.38 -0.89
C PRO A 347 -15.58 12.76 -1.27
N GLN A 348 -14.31 13.01 -0.94
CA GLN A 348 -13.64 14.29 -1.19
C GLN A 348 -12.23 14.03 -1.73
N MET A 349 -11.97 14.51 -2.95
CA MET A 349 -10.71 14.29 -3.67
C MET A 349 -10.05 15.61 -4.02
N VAL A 350 -8.75 15.71 -3.76
CA VAL A 350 -7.87 16.77 -4.26
C VAL A 350 -6.78 16.15 -5.13
N TYR A 351 -6.80 16.46 -6.41
CA TYR A 351 -5.72 16.10 -7.33
C TYR A 351 -4.63 17.17 -7.30
N VAL A 352 -3.38 16.75 -7.14
CA VAL A 352 -2.20 17.65 -7.20
C VAL A 352 -1.32 17.20 -8.35
N SER A 353 -1.07 18.08 -9.30
CA SER A 353 -0.24 17.79 -10.46
C SER A 353 0.29 19.07 -11.10
N ALA A 354 1.53 19.05 -11.58
CA ALA A 354 2.05 20.10 -12.44
C ALA A 354 1.48 20.01 -13.87
N THR A 355 1.08 18.81 -14.28
CA THR A 355 0.58 18.47 -15.63
C THR A 355 -0.67 17.58 -15.50
N PRO A 356 -1.83 18.15 -15.13
CA PRO A 356 -3.06 17.36 -14.96
C PRO A 356 -3.38 16.54 -16.21
N GLY A 357 -3.73 15.26 -16.02
CA GLY A 357 -4.06 14.36 -17.11
C GLY A 357 -5.55 14.36 -17.45
N GLU A 358 -5.90 13.68 -18.54
CA GLU A 358 -7.28 13.59 -19.02
C GLU A 358 -8.23 12.92 -18.02
N ARG A 359 -7.75 11.96 -17.24
CA ARG A 359 -8.58 11.21 -16.28
C ARG A 359 -9.06 12.08 -15.13
N GLU A 360 -8.19 12.94 -14.59
CA GLU A 360 -8.55 13.89 -13.54
C GLU A 360 -9.58 14.90 -14.05
N LEU A 361 -9.37 15.41 -15.27
CA LEU A 361 -10.27 16.37 -15.90
C LEU A 361 -11.65 15.75 -16.20
N ARG A 362 -11.70 14.50 -16.65
CA ARG A 362 -12.96 13.77 -16.84
C ARG A 362 -13.71 13.60 -15.52
N HIS A 363 -13.02 13.14 -14.48
CA HIS A 363 -13.65 12.98 -13.16
C HIS A 363 -14.15 14.32 -12.60
N LEU A 364 -13.37 15.40 -12.76
CA LEU A 364 -13.83 16.75 -12.39
C LEU A 364 -15.10 17.15 -13.16
N ALA A 365 -15.14 16.91 -14.48
CA ALA A 365 -16.30 17.21 -15.31
C ALA A 365 -17.54 16.43 -14.88
N GLU A 366 -17.39 15.14 -14.58
CA GLU A 366 -18.48 14.29 -14.10
C GLU A 366 -19.05 14.79 -12.77
N VAL A 367 -18.19 15.14 -11.83
CA VAL A 367 -18.59 15.61 -10.49
C VAL A 367 -19.21 17.03 -10.53
N THR A 368 -18.66 17.93 -11.35
CA THR A 368 -19.09 19.33 -11.42
C THR A 368 -20.17 19.59 -12.47
N GLY A 369 -20.44 18.64 -13.36
CA GLY A 369 -21.37 18.80 -14.47
C GLY A 369 -20.87 19.74 -15.58
N GLN A 370 -19.56 20.04 -15.61
CA GLN A 370 -18.95 20.94 -16.59
C GLN A 370 -18.53 20.20 -17.85
N THR A 371 -18.46 20.90 -18.95
CA THR A 371 -17.91 20.40 -20.21
C THR A 371 -16.44 20.75 -20.30
N ILE A 372 -15.56 19.75 -20.35
CA ILE A 372 -14.14 19.99 -20.58
C ILE A 372 -13.88 20.29 -22.06
N PRO A 373 -13.12 21.35 -22.39
CA PRO A 373 -12.76 21.67 -23.77
C PRO A 373 -12.09 20.50 -24.49
N SER A 374 -12.51 20.23 -25.74
CA SER A 374 -12.02 19.11 -26.54
C SER A 374 -10.51 19.11 -26.78
N GLY A 375 -9.86 20.26 -26.70
CA GLY A 375 -8.39 20.40 -26.80
C GLY A 375 -7.63 19.81 -25.62
N LEU A 376 -8.29 19.55 -24.49
CA LEU A 376 -7.73 18.89 -23.30
C LEU A 376 -8.02 17.39 -23.25
N MET A 377 -8.87 16.90 -24.16
CA MET A 377 -9.30 15.51 -24.20
C MET A 377 -8.76 14.83 -25.46
N HIS A 378 -7.83 13.91 -25.32
CA HIS A 378 -7.47 13.00 -26.41
C HIS A 378 -8.56 11.92 -26.48
N VAL A 379 -9.27 11.86 -27.60
CA VAL A 379 -10.31 10.85 -27.82
C VAL A 379 -9.65 9.51 -28.13
N ASP A 380 -9.43 8.69 -27.10
CA ASP A 380 -9.24 7.24 -27.25
C ASP A 380 -10.49 6.51 -26.79
N SER A 381 -11.48 6.45 -27.70
CA SER A 381 -12.49 5.42 -27.65
C SER A 381 -11.84 4.11 -28.11
N GLU A 382 -11.87 3.10 -27.22
CA GLU A 382 -11.46 1.71 -27.41
C GLU A 382 -9.98 1.36 -27.15
N GLY A 383 -9.81 0.46 -26.17
CA GLY A 383 -8.53 -0.08 -25.71
C GLY A 383 -7.72 -0.76 -26.81
N GLY A 384 -6.78 -0.05 -27.32
CA GLY A 384 -5.77 -0.55 -28.24
C GLY A 384 -4.68 0.48 -28.42
N ALA A 385 -3.44 0.12 -28.08
CA ALA A 385 -2.25 0.93 -28.31
C ALA A 385 -2.13 1.29 -29.81
N ARG A 386 -2.60 2.46 -30.22
CA ARG A 386 -2.26 3.07 -31.50
C ARG A 386 -1.32 4.23 -31.29
N LYS A 387 -0.19 4.19 -31.99
CA LYS A 387 0.71 5.34 -32.15
C LYS A 387 -0.12 6.54 -32.59
N SER A 388 -0.22 7.57 -31.74
CA SER A 388 -0.87 8.82 -32.08
C SER A 388 -0.05 9.53 -33.15
N GLU A 389 -0.62 9.71 -34.31
CA GLU A 389 -0.25 10.84 -35.16
C GLU A 389 -0.80 12.10 -34.45
N VAL A 390 0.10 12.90 -33.92
CA VAL A 390 -0.22 14.17 -33.30
C VAL A 390 -0.81 15.09 -34.38
N GLY A 391 -2.13 15.13 -34.44
CA GLY A 391 -2.84 16.19 -35.15
C GLY A 391 -2.53 17.52 -34.45
N LYS A 392 -1.89 18.44 -35.15
CA LYS A 392 -1.67 19.81 -34.64
C LYS A 392 -3.01 20.43 -34.28
N PRO A 393 -3.20 20.95 -33.06
CA PRO A 393 -4.42 21.67 -32.72
C PRO A 393 -4.57 22.91 -33.61
N GLU A 394 -5.75 23.10 -34.21
CA GLU A 394 -6.07 24.20 -35.13
C GLU A 394 -6.20 25.57 -34.42
N THR A 395 -6.13 25.63 -33.09
CA THR A 395 -6.12 26.87 -32.31
C THR A 395 -5.00 26.83 -31.29
N LYS A 396 -4.13 27.87 -31.34
CA LYS A 396 -3.00 28.09 -30.43
C LYS A 396 -3.44 28.56 -29.03
N GLN A 397 -4.52 28.09 -28.45
CA GLN A 397 -4.74 28.27 -27.02
C GLN A 397 -3.80 27.32 -26.27
N SER A 398 -3.02 27.87 -25.35
CA SER A 398 -2.13 27.04 -24.54
C SER A 398 -2.98 26.16 -23.60
N MET A 399 -2.46 24.99 -23.23
CA MET A 399 -3.08 24.14 -22.20
C MET A 399 -3.43 24.97 -20.94
N GLU A 400 -2.60 25.91 -20.60
CA GLU A 400 -2.74 26.82 -19.47
C GLU A 400 -4.00 27.70 -19.57
N GLU A 401 -4.24 28.31 -20.74
CA GLU A 401 -5.45 29.14 -20.97
C GLU A 401 -6.74 28.32 -20.93
N LEU A 402 -6.67 27.05 -21.35
CA LEU A 402 -7.83 26.15 -21.31
C LEU A 402 -8.17 25.72 -19.88
N LEU A 403 -7.16 25.52 -19.01
CA LEU A 403 -7.33 25.15 -17.61
C LEU A 403 -7.84 26.32 -16.74
N GLU A 404 -7.53 27.58 -17.10
CA GLU A 404 -7.97 28.76 -16.33
C GLU A 404 -9.50 28.96 -16.30
N ASN A 405 -10.22 28.39 -17.25
CA ASN A 405 -11.67 28.56 -17.37
C ASN A 405 -12.48 27.39 -16.81
N ILE A 406 -11.86 26.44 -16.09
CA ILE A 406 -12.53 25.29 -15.51
C ILE A 406 -12.68 25.49 -14.00
N ASP A 407 -13.93 25.52 -13.52
CA ASP A 407 -14.23 25.58 -12.09
C ASP A 407 -13.71 24.34 -11.36
N GLY A 408 -13.14 24.54 -10.18
CA GLY A 408 -12.55 23.46 -9.38
C GLY A 408 -11.06 23.22 -9.65
N ILE A 409 -10.45 23.97 -10.59
CA ILE A 409 -9.01 23.97 -10.81
C ILE A 409 -8.41 25.21 -10.14
N ALA A 410 -7.45 25.01 -9.23
CA ALA A 410 -6.67 26.07 -8.63
C ALA A 410 -5.24 25.98 -9.16
N LYS A 411 -4.76 27.06 -9.76
CA LYS A 411 -3.39 27.19 -10.25
C LYS A 411 -2.54 27.89 -9.19
N MET A 412 -1.43 27.27 -8.79
CA MET A 412 -0.47 27.84 -7.88
C MET A 412 0.88 27.93 -8.57
N GLU A 413 1.29 29.14 -8.90
CA GLU A 413 2.59 29.43 -9.49
C GLU A 413 3.41 30.26 -8.51
N ILE A 414 4.55 29.72 -8.08
CA ILE A 414 5.51 30.44 -7.26
C ILE A 414 6.84 30.38 -7.99
N ARG A 415 7.25 31.51 -8.58
CA ARG A 415 8.57 31.67 -9.18
C ARG A 415 9.44 32.50 -8.24
N PRO A 416 10.46 31.89 -7.58
CA PRO A 416 11.39 32.67 -6.77
C PRO A 416 12.10 33.71 -7.64
N THR A 417 12.14 34.93 -7.14
CA THR A 417 12.79 36.07 -7.85
C THR A 417 14.27 35.74 -8.11
N GLY A 418 14.69 35.80 -9.37
CA GLY A 418 16.10 35.57 -9.77
C GLY A 418 16.45 34.14 -10.18
N LEU A 419 15.52 33.17 -10.07
CA LEU A 419 15.68 31.83 -10.63
C LEU A 419 14.93 31.74 -11.96
N LEU A 420 15.67 31.64 -13.04
CA LEU A 420 15.14 31.40 -14.40
C LEU A 420 15.08 29.88 -14.65
N ASP A 421 14.19 29.48 -15.56
CA ASP A 421 14.21 28.12 -16.08
C ASP A 421 15.57 27.85 -16.72
N PRO A 422 16.14 26.61 -16.62
CA PRO A 422 17.42 26.30 -17.21
C PRO A 422 17.37 26.45 -18.74
N GLU A 423 18.46 26.98 -19.31
CA GLU A 423 18.61 27.04 -20.76
C GLU A 423 18.77 25.62 -21.31
N ILE A 424 17.97 25.28 -22.33
CA ILE A 424 17.98 23.96 -22.95
C ILE A 424 18.66 24.04 -24.31
N GLU A 425 19.72 23.25 -24.48
CA GLU A 425 20.40 23.07 -25.75
C GLU A 425 20.18 21.63 -26.26
N VAL A 426 19.75 21.51 -27.52
CA VAL A 426 19.59 20.20 -28.18
C VAL A 426 20.78 19.95 -29.08
N ARG A 427 21.52 18.87 -28.79
CA ARG A 427 22.73 18.49 -29.52
C ARG A 427 22.56 17.16 -30.27
N SER A 428 23.46 16.86 -31.20
CA SER A 428 23.47 15.59 -31.92
C SER A 428 23.78 14.42 -30.99
N THR A 429 23.17 13.25 -31.24
CA THR A 429 23.53 11.99 -30.59
C THR A 429 24.84 11.40 -31.05
N GLU A 430 25.34 11.80 -32.26
CA GLU A 430 26.62 11.38 -32.75
C GLU A 430 27.76 12.02 -31.95
N GLY A 431 28.59 11.19 -31.32
CA GLY A 431 29.67 11.66 -30.44
C GLY A 431 29.21 12.13 -29.05
N GLN A 432 27.96 11.83 -28.65
CA GLN A 432 27.36 12.34 -27.42
C GLN A 432 28.18 12.07 -26.14
N VAL A 433 28.91 10.94 -26.06
CA VAL A 433 29.73 10.61 -24.88
C VAL A 433 30.96 11.47 -24.76
N GLN A 434 31.63 11.79 -25.91
CA GLN A 434 32.77 12.71 -25.94
C GLN A 434 32.33 14.13 -25.63
N ASP A 435 31.18 14.54 -26.15
CA ASP A 435 30.58 15.84 -25.85
C ASP A 435 30.24 15.96 -24.36
N LEU A 436 29.63 14.92 -23.79
CA LEU A 436 29.35 14.84 -22.35
C LEU A 436 30.63 14.98 -21.50
N LEU A 437 31.70 14.26 -21.84
CA LEU A 437 32.99 14.37 -21.14
C LEU A 437 33.57 15.79 -21.21
N SER A 438 33.43 16.48 -22.33
CA SER A 438 33.90 17.86 -22.48
C SER A 438 33.10 18.80 -21.57
N GLU A 439 31.76 18.67 -21.55
CA GLU A 439 30.90 19.44 -20.68
C GLU A 439 31.18 19.18 -19.21
N ILE A 440 31.35 17.90 -18.79
CA ILE A 440 31.72 17.55 -17.42
C ILE A 440 33.04 18.23 -17.02
N GLY A 441 34.05 18.19 -17.90
CA GLY A 441 35.34 18.83 -17.66
C GLY A 441 35.22 20.35 -17.45
N GLU A 442 34.39 21.01 -18.26
CA GLU A 442 34.12 22.44 -18.13
C GLU A 442 33.42 22.78 -16.81
N ARG A 443 32.39 22.01 -16.45
CA ARG A 443 31.63 22.20 -15.18
C ARG A 443 32.47 21.92 -13.94
N VAL A 444 33.22 20.85 -13.94
CA VAL A 444 34.16 20.51 -12.85
C VAL A 444 35.21 21.61 -12.65
N SER A 445 35.70 22.24 -13.74
CA SER A 445 36.66 23.36 -13.64
C SER A 445 36.09 24.59 -12.96
N ARG A 446 34.74 24.70 -12.87
CA ARG A 446 33.99 25.75 -12.19
C ARG A 446 33.45 25.34 -10.81
N ASP A 447 33.88 24.16 -10.31
CA ASP A 447 33.38 23.57 -9.05
C ASP A 447 31.85 23.27 -9.10
N GLU A 448 31.36 22.94 -10.29
CA GLU A 448 29.96 22.57 -10.53
C GLU A 448 29.82 21.05 -10.64
N ARG A 449 28.59 20.54 -10.46
CA ARG A 449 28.23 19.13 -10.60
C ARG A 449 27.35 18.91 -11.84
N VAL A 450 27.37 17.68 -12.36
CA VAL A 450 26.60 17.31 -13.54
C VAL A 450 25.69 16.13 -13.20
N LEU A 451 24.41 16.25 -13.54
CA LEU A 451 23.45 15.15 -13.46
C LEU A 451 23.21 14.61 -14.89
N VAL A 452 23.48 13.32 -15.09
CA VAL A 452 23.29 12.64 -16.37
C VAL A 452 22.10 11.69 -16.28
N THR A 453 21.06 11.91 -17.08
CA THR A 453 19.88 11.04 -17.13
C THR A 453 19.94 10.16 -18.38
N VAL A 454 19.75 8.85 -18.19
CA VAL A 454 19.75 7.85 -19.26
C VAL A 454 18.48 7.00 -19.23
N MET A 455 18.17 6.31 -20.33
CA MET A 455 16.90 5.61 -20.47
C MET A 455 16.85 4.22 -19.86
N THR A 456 17.99 3.57 -19.57
CA THR A 456 18.04 2.20 -19.05
C THR A 456 19.05 2.06 -17.93
N ILE A 457 18.79 1.16 -16.98
CA ILE A 457 19.68 0.80 -15.87
C ILE A 457 21.07 0.42 -16.41
N LYS A 458 21.11 -0.54 -17.32
CA LYS A 458 22.37 -1.01 -17.93
C LYS A 458 23.20 0.13 -18.56
N PHE A 459 22.52 1.08 -19.21
CA PHE A 459 23.23 2.21 -19.83
C PHE A 459 23.72 3.22 -18.76
N ALA A 460 23.05 3.34 -17.61
CA ALA A 460 23.54 4.14 -16.48
C ALA A 460 24.83 3.57 -15.93
N GLU A 461 24.89 2.26 -15.72
CA GLU A 461 26.08 1.54 -15.24
C GLU A 461 27.24 1.66 -16.24
N GLU A 462 26.99 1.37 -17.54
CA GLU A 462 28.00 1.47 -18.59
C GLU A 462 28.58 2.88 -18.75
N VAL A 463 27.74 3.92 -18.64
CA VAL A 463 28.19 5.33 -18.72
C VAL A 463 29.01 5.69 -17.48
N ALA A 464 28.59 5.29 -16.29
CA ALA A 464 29.31 5.55 -15.05
C ALA A 464 30.70 4.87 -15.06
N GLU A 465 30.77 3.58 -15.43
CA GLU A 465 32.02 2.84 -15.55
C GLU A 465 32.97 3.50 -16.58
N TYR A 466 32.44 3.93 -17.70
CA TYR A 466 33.24 4.65 -18.72
C TYR A 466 33.78 5.98 -18.18
N LEU A 467 32.96 6.78 -17.50
CA LEU A 467 33.35 8.05 -16.88
C LEU A 467 34.42 7.86 -15.81
N GLU A 468 34.27 6.84 -14.96
CA GLU A 468 35.28 6.47 -13.95
C GLU A 468 36.60 6.05 -14.59
N GLY A 469 36.55 5.26 -15.66
CA GLY A 469 37.71 4.87 -16.46
C GLY A 469 38.45 6.06 -17.10
N MET A 470 37.75 7.18 -17.32
CA MET A 470 38.31 8.45 -17.80
C MET A 470 38.76 9.37 -16.63
N GLY A 471 38.65 8.91 -15.37
CA GLY A 471 39.09 9.65 -14.20
C GLY A 471 38.07 10.65 -13.65
N VAL A 472 36.84 10.60 -14.11
CA VAL A 472 35.71 11.37 -13.54
C VAL A 472 35.18 10.66 -12.32
N LYS A 473 34.93 11.38 -11.21
CA LYS A 473 34.21 10.85 -10.04
C LYS A 473 32.74 10.79 -10.39
N ALA A 474 32.23 9.61 -10.72
CA ALA A 474 30.85 9.37 -11.09
C ALA A 474 30.21 8.29 -10.20
N HIS A 475 28.93 8.41 -9.93
CA HIS A 475 28.11 7.37 -9.34
C HIS A 475 26.84 7.23 -10.19
N TYR A 476 26.25 6.03 -10.20
CA TYR A 476 24.96 5.81 -10.82
C TYR A 476 23.88 5.57 -9.76
N LEU A 477 22.64 5.90 -10.11
CA LEU A 477 21.49 5.73 -9.25
C LEU A 477 20.33 5.15 -10.06
N HIS A 478 19.79 3.98 -9.66
CA HIS A 478 18.65 3.34 -10.30
C HIS A 478 17.82 2.52 -9.31
N SER A 479 16.73 1.89 -9.78
CA SER A 479 15.75 1.22 -8.92
C SER A 479 16.27 -0.01 -8.17
N GLU A 480 17.36 -0.63 -8.61
CA GLU A 480 17.93 -1.83 -8.00
C GLU A 480 18.96 -1.53 -6.91
N ILE A 481 19.31 -0.26 -6.69
CA ILE A 481 20.21 0.15 -5.60
C ILE A 481 19.43 0.18 -4.28
N ASP A 482 20.01 -0.40 -3.24
CA ASP A 482 19.43 -0.43 -1.89
C ASP A 482 19.17 0.97 -1.32
N THR A 483 18.15 1.08 -0.47
CA THR A 483 17.71 2.37 0.09
C THR A 483 18.78 3.04 0.94
N LEU A 484 19.63 2.27 1.63
CA LEU A 484 20.71 2.81 2.45
C LEU A 484 21.84 3.34 1.56
N GLU A 485 22.24 2.58 0.55
CA GLU A 485 23.25 2.96 -0.43
C GLU A 485 22.87 4.24 -1.19
N ARG A 486 21.58 4.38 -1.53
CA ARG A 486 21.05 5.62 -2.14
C ARG A 486 21.23 6.87 -1.28
N THR A 487 21.29 6.71 0.03
CA THR A 487 21.45 7.83 0.97
C THR A 487 22.90 8.26 1.06
N GLU A 488 23.84 7.36 0.75
CA GLU A 488 25.28 7.63 0.74
C GLU A 488 25.74 8.27 -0.59
N ILE A 489 25.07 7.95 -1.72
CA ILE A 489 25.29 8.54 -3.05
C ILE A 489 24.76 9.98 -3.10
#